data_beb9919263d3851391c8dd75d48daff6
#
_entry.id   beb9919263d3851391c8dd75d48daff6
#
_cell.length_a   1.000
_cell.length_b   1.000
_cell.length_c   1.000
_cell.angle_alpha   90.00
_cell.angle_beta   90.00
_cell.angle_gamma   90.00
#
_symmetry.space_group_name_H-M   'P 1'
#
loop_
_entity.id
_entity.type
_entity.pdbx_description
1 polymer ?
#
loop_
_entity_poly.entity_id
_entity_poly.type
_entity_poly.pdbx_seq_one_letter_code
_entity_poly.pdbx_strand_id
1 'polypeptide(L)'
;MRRIRVNDALVLIITFSLLIISSITLSIINNYSGPYKFVYGQPDQKNFNITHSQNIQNIPIKKIHVGDINIAYKVFGKGKPILLISGSGLVMDAWEPSLLKELSSNHTVIIFDNRGVGNTTIGIKPFSIQQSATDTVGFLDALKIQKADVLGFSMASFIAQEITLLHPEKVNRLILYGATCGGEGNIPQAPQVVKILSDLVNNRTQDPEKILSVTFPLEWVKSHPNRTIPESKEIVTSNTLKQQFNLNEAWLAPNWSGVCSQLSKISKPTLVITGTEDVAVPAANSLIIVEKIPGSWLVQIKGGGHGLMYQYPEQFSKIVKAFLETA
;
A
#
# COMPACT_ATOMS: atom_id res chain seq x y z
N MET A 1 16.94 23.45 35.24
CA MET A 1 15.61 22.99 34.77
C MET A 1 15.11 23.94 33.67
N ARG A 2 15.33 23.65 32.42
CA ARG A 2 14.80 24.42 31.29
C ARG A 2 13.53 23.70 30.78
N ARG A 3 12.39 24.39 30.86
CA ARG A 3 11.12 23.92 30.28
C ARG A 3 11.25 23.95 28.74
N ILE A 4 11.13 22.80 28.13
CA ILE A 4 10.94 22.66 26.68
C ILE A 4 9.48 23.06 26.40
N ARG A 5 9.29 24.13 25.66
CA ARG A 5 7.99 24.47 25.08
C ARG A 5 7.78 23.53 23.89
N VAL A 6 6.84 22.62 24.03
CA VAL A 6 6.31 21.84 22.90
C VAL A 6 5.28 22.72 22.22
N ASN A 7 5.62 23.26 21.06
CA ASN A 7 4.66 23.94 20.18
C ASN A 7 3.81 22.87 19.50
N ASP A 8 2.55 22.85 19.85
CA ASP A 8 1.36 22.50 19.04
C ASP A 8 1.37 21.21 18.20
N ALA A 9 1.88 20.11 18.75
CA ALA A 9 1.53 18.78 18.29
C ALA A 9 0.74 18.08 19.40
N LEU A 10 -0.58 18.26 19.41
CA LEU A 10 -1.45 17.55 20.33
C LEU A 10 -1.61 16.11 19.81
N VAL A 11 -0.76 15.21 20.30
CA VAL A 11 -0.96 13.76 20.13
C VAL A 11 -2.11 13.36 21.06
N LEU A 12 -3.31 13.24 20.52
CA LEU A 12 -4.46 12.75 21.30
C LEU A 12 -4.41 11.22 21.32
N ILE A 13 -3.76 10.65 22.34
CA ILE A 13 -3.87 9.23 22.67
C ILE A 13 -5.17 9.06 23.44
N ILE A 14 -6.24 8.62 22.76
CA ILE A 14 -7.49 8.26 23.41
C ILE A 14 -7.51 6.74 23.58
N THR A 15 -7.22 6.28 24.80
CA THR A 15 -7.57 4.93 25.24
C THR A 15 -9.02 4.95 25.69
N PHE A 16 -9.94 4.33 24.93
CA PHE A 16 -11.32 4.18 25.34
C PHE A 16 -11.65 2.72 25.65
N SER A 17 -12.13 2.53 26.88
CA SER A 17 -12.83 1.33 27.32
C SER A 17 -14.20 1.25 26.63
N LEU A 18 -14.61 0.02 26.31
CA LEU A 18 -15.87 -0.38 25.69
C LEU A 18 -17.08 0.47 26.11
N LEU A 19 -17.76 1.08 25.18
CA LEU A 19 -19.20 1.16 24.88
C LEU A 19 -19.55 2.49 24.20
N ILE A 20 -20.31 2.40 23.06
CA ILE A 20 -21.01 3.50 22.38
C ILE A 20 -20.13 4.43 21.54
N ILE A 21 -19.80 4.06 20.29
CA ILE A 21 -19.43 5.03 19.24
C ILE A 21 -19.82 4.45 17.88
N SER A 22 -20.99 4.79 17.35
CA SER A 22 -21.31 4.64 15.92
C SER A 22 -21.67 5.95 15.20
N SER A 23 -21.94 7.02 15.94
CA SER A 23 -22.36 8.32 15.36
C SER A 23 -21.43 9.50 15.68
N ILE A 24 -20.60 9.41 16.69
CA ILE A 24 -19.75 10.54 17.15
C ILE A 24 -18.45 10.62 16.35
N THR A 25 -17.92 9.49 15.86
CA THR A 25 -16.65 9.43 15.12
C THR A 25 -16.71 10.17 13.78
N LEU A 26 -17.84 10.12 13.08
CA LEU A 26 -18.01 10.82 11.81
C LEU A 26 -18.09 12.35 11.97
N SER A 27 -18.62 12.82 13.11
CA SER A 27 -18.74 14.26 13.44
C SER A 27 -17.40 14.91 13.79
N ILE A 28 -16.46 14.14 14.39
CA ILE A 28 -15.13 14.65 14.76
C ILE A 28 -14.25 14.82 13.51
N ILE A 29 -14.41 13.96 12.49
CA ILE A 29 -13.64 14.03 11.24
C ILE A 29 -13.95 15.33 10.47
N ASN A 30 -15.19 15.80 10.51
CA ASN A 30 -15.63 16.97 9.76
C ASN A 30 -15.26 18.33 10.38
N ASN A 31 -14.85 18.37 11.66
CA ASN A 31 -14.59 19.62 12.40
C ASN A 31 -13.11 19.84 12.78
N TYR A 32 -12.20 18.95 12.36
CA TYR A 32 -10.78 19.13 12.69
C TYR A 32 -10.09 20.04 11.66
N SER A 33 -9.68 21.22 12.09
CA SER A 33 -8.96 22.22 11.29
C SER A 33 -7.43 22.16 11.41
N GLY A 34 -6.89 21.11 12.01
CA GLY A 34 -5.46 20.90 12.18
C GLY A 34 -4.78 20.36 10.91
N PRO A 35 -3.44 20.39 10.85
CA PRO A 35 -2.68 19.96 9.68
C PRO A 35 -2.77 18.46 9.38
N TYR A 36 -3.22 17.63 10.34
CA TYR A 36 -3.30 16.17 10.19
C TYR A 36 -4.68 15.64 10.55
N LYS A 37 -5.18 14.67 9.78
CA LYS A 37 -6.41 13.93 10.09
C LYS A 37 -6.06 12.50 10.55
N PHE A 38 -6.42 12.16 11.79
CA PHE A 38 -6.18 10.84 12.37
C PHE A 38 -7.48 10.06 12.49
N VAL A 39 -7.49 8.80 12.09
CA VAL A 39 -8.61 7.89 12.25
C VAL A 39 -8.14 6.60 12.92
N TYR A 40 -8.76 6.25 14.04
CA TYR A 40 -8.50 4.97 14.72
C TYR A 40 -9.72 4.06 14.56
N GLY A 41 -9.54 2.88 13.95
CA GLY A 41 -10.56 1.83 13.82
C GLY A 41 -10.32 0.68 14.80
N GLN A 42 -11.39 0.17 15.41
CA GLN A 42 -11.36 -1.10 16.15
C GLN A 42 -11.95 -2.21 15.27
N PRO A 43 -11.41 -3.44 15.31
CA PRO A 43 -11.92 -4.52 14.48
C PRO A 43 -13.28 -5.04 14.98
N ASP A 44 -14.22 -5.16 14.07
CA ASP A 44 -15.52 -5.82 14.32
C ASP A 44 -15.41 -7.29 13.86
N GLN A 45 -15.53 -8.22 14.81
CA GLN A 45 -15.43 -9.67 14.55
C GLN A 45 -16.76 -10.25 14.08
N LYS A 46 -17.22 -9.95 12.88
CA LYS A 46 -18.36 -10.65 12.30
C LYS A 46 -17.95 -11.53 11.13
N ASN A 47 -18.29 -12.82 11.23
CA ASN A 47 -18.15 -13.79 10.15
C ASN A 47 -18.91 -13.33 8.90
N PHE A 48 -18.20 -13.17 7.78
CA PHE A 48 -18.78 -12.71 6.53
C PHE A 48 -19.03 -13.87 5.57
N ASN A 49 -20.30 -14.13 5.28
CA ASN A 49 -20.71 -14.95 4.16
C ASN A 49 -20.68 -14.11 2.88
N ILE A 50 -19.72 -14.37 2.00
CA ILE A 50 -19.57 -13.72 0.69
C ILE A 50 -20.60 -14.33 -0.25
N THR A 51 -21.76 -13.70 -0.41
CA THR A 51 -22.70 -14.00 -1.49
C THR A 51 -22.71 -12.86 -2.49
N HIS A 52 -22.40 -13.17 -3.77
CA HIS A 52 -22.44 -12.31 -4.96
C HIS A 52 -21.31 -11.26 -5.08
N SER A 53 -20.06 -11.70 -5.10
CA SER A 53 -19.01 -10.96 -5.82
C SER A 53 -19.04 -11.39 -7.30
N GLN A 54 -19.09 -10.47 -8.25
CA GLN A 54 -18.54 -10.77 -9.57
C GLN A 54 -17.15 -11.33 -9.32
N ASN A 55 -16.92 -12.58 -9.72
CA ASN A 55 -15.66 -13.24 -9.41
C ASN A 55 -14.58 -12.54 -10.23
N ILE A 56 -13.86 -11.60 -9.61
CA ILE A 56 -12.83 -10.76 -10.24
C ILE A 56 -11.75 -11.64 -10.88
N GLN A 57 -11.57 -12.86 -10.36
CA GLN A 57 -10.70 -13.87 -10.95
C GLN A 57 -11.14 -14.25 -12.38
N ASN A 58 -12.43 -14.17 -12.70
CA ASN A 58 -12.97 -14.49 -14.03
C ASN A 58 -12.85 -13.33 -15.04
N ILE A 59 -12.39 -12.14 -14.62
CA ILE A 59 -12.15 -11.02 -15.55
C ILE A 59 -10.97 -11.39 -16.44
N PRO A 60 -11.13 -11.36 -17.79
CA PRO A 60 -10.07 -11.73 -18.69
C PRO A 60 -8.83 -10.85 -18.52
N ILE A 61 -7.67 -11.49 -18.45
CA ILE A 61 -6.38 -10.81 -18.47
C ILE A 61 -6.18 -10.26 -19.89
N LYS A 62 -5.87 -8.96 -19.96
CA LYS A 62 -5.46 -8.27 -21.17
C LYS A 62 -3.97 -8.03 -21.12
N LYS A 63 -3.33 -7.81 -22.28
CA LYS A 63 -1.92 -7.43 -22.38
C LYS A 63 -1.78 -6.20 -23.25
N ILE A 64 -0.84 -5.34 -22.88
CA ILE A 64 -0.49 -4.13 -23.64
C ILE A 64 1.02 -3.93 -23.65
N HIS A 65 1.55 -3.53 -24.80
CA HIS A 65 2.99 -3.28 -24.96
C HIS A 65 3.39 -1.92 -24.39
N VAL A 66 4.42 -1.90 -23.54
CA VAL A 66 4.97 -0.69 -22.91
C VAL A 66 6.49 -0.80 -22.90
N GLY A 67 7.16 0.05 -23.64
CA GLY A 67 8.63 0.04 -23.69
C GLY A 67 9.18 -1.31 -24.17
N ASP A 68 9.79 -2.08 -23.27
CA ASP A 68 10.39 -3.39 -23.53
C ASP A 68 9.59 -4.56 -22.94
N ILE A 69 8.40 -4.30 -22.38
CA ILE A 69 7.55 -5.31 -21.72
C ILE A 69 6.13 -5.33 -22.26
N ASN A 70 5.46 -6.48 -22.11
CA ASN A 70 4.03 -6.61 -22.27
C ASN A 70 3.39 -6.70 -20.88
N ILE A 71 2.67 -5.68 -20.49
CA ILE A 71 2.00 -5.60 -19.18
C ILE A 71 0.68 -6.34 -19.23
N ALA A 72 0.49 -7.28 -18.32
CA ALA A 72 -0.77 -7.98 -18.09
C ALA A 72 -1.61 -7.20 -17.07
N TYR A 73 -2.90 -7.03 -17.38
CA TYR A 73 -3.78 -6.21 -16.55
C TYR A 73 -5.26 -6.63 -16.64
N LYS A 74 -6.05 -6.18 -15.68
CA LYS A 74 -7.51 -6.23 -15.67
C LYS A 74 -8.07 -4.82 -15.46
N VAL A 75 -9.23 -4.54 -16.10
CA VAL A 75 -9.99 -3.30 -15.92
C VAL A 75 -11.45 -3.65 -15.74
N PHE A 76 -12.06 -3.10 -14.69
CA PHE A 76 -13.47 -3.35 -14.35
C PHE A 76 -14.05 -2.18 -13.55
N GLY A 77 -15.39 -2.21 -13.35
CA GLY A 77 -16.09 -1.10 -12.73
C GLY A 77 -16.34 0.05 -13.71
N LYS A 78 -16.88 1.16 -13.19
CA LYS A 78 -17.20 2.38 -13.97
C LYS A 78 -16.97 3.61 -13.09
N GLY A 79 -16.49 4.69 -13.70
CA GLY A 79 -16.26 5.96 -13.01
C GLY A 79 -14.83 6.48 -13.19
N LYS A 80 -14.35 7.30 -12.27
CA LYS A 80 -12.98 7.83 -12.30
C LYS A 80 -11.96 6.69 -12.20
N PRO A 81 -10.87 6.72 -12.98
CA PRO A 81 -9.88 5.66 -12.93
C PRO A 81 -9.11 5.64 -11.60
N ILE A 82 -8.95 4.44 -11.04
CA ILE A 82 -8.05 4.16 -9.92
C ILE A 82 -7.09 3.04 -10.31
N LEU A 83 -5.79 3.31 -10.18
CA LEU A 83 -4.71 2.36 -10.42
C LEU A 83 -4.22 1.78 -9.09
N LEU A 84 -4.22 0.47 -8.97
CA LEU A 84 -3.69 -0.26 -7.82
C LEU A 84 -2.38 -0.93 -8.22
N ILE A 85 -1.29 -0.60 -7.53
CA ILE A 85 0.07 -1.12 -7.79
C ILE A 85 0.45 -2.05 -6.65
N SER A 86 0.66 -3.34 -6.95
CA SER A 86 0.94 -4.39 -5.98
C SER A 86 2.37 -4.31 -5.43
N GLY A 87 2.56 -4.76 -4.19
CA GLY A 87 3.87 -4.88 -3.55
C GLY A 87 4.75 -5.97 -4.13
N SER A 88 5.94 -6.16 -3.55
CA SER A 88 6.89 -7.21 -3.96
C SER A 88 6.26 -8.60 -3.87
N GLY A 89 6.48 -9.40 -4.91
CA GLY A 89 6.04 -10.79 -4.95
C GLY A 89 4.53 -10.98 -5.10
N LEU A 90 3.76 -9.91 -5.31
CA LEU A 90 2.32 -9.98 -5.43
C LEU A 90 1.88 -9.76 -6.87
N VAL A 91 1.08 -10.69 -7.38
CA VAL A 91 0.36 -10.55 -8.66
C VAL A 91 -0.87 -9.65 -8.50
N MET A 92 -1.43 -9.19 -9.61
CA MET A 92 -2.62 -8.33 -9.61
C MET A 92 -3.85 -8.95 -8.92
N ASP A 93 -3.96 -10.28 -8.86
CA ASP A 93 -5.09 -10.97 -8.23
C ASP A 93 -4.92 -11.14 -6.70
N ALA A 94 -3.81 -10.67 -6.13
CA ALA A 94 -3.59 -10.67 -4.68
C ALA A 94 -4.31 -9.53 -3.95
N TRP A 95 -4.90 -8.57 -4.65
CA TRP A 95 -5.69 -7.53 -3.99
C TRP A 95 -6.92 -8.11 -3.30
N GLU A 96 -7.21 -7.62 -2.10
CA GLU A 96 -8.32 -8.08 -1.29
C GLU A 96 -9.66 -7.86 -2.02
N PRO A 97 -10.50 -8.92 -2.18
CA PRO A 97 -11.71 -8.85 -3.00
C PRO A 97 -12.75 -7.82 -2.55
N SER A 98 -12.88 -7.56 -1.24
CA SER A 98 -13.83 -6.56 -0.73
C SER A 98 -13.42 -5.14 -1.10
N LEU A 99 -12.12 -4.85 -1.10
CA LEU A 99 -11.57 -3.57 -1.59
C LEU A 99 -11.92 -3.38 -3.07
N LEU A 100 -11.61 -4.39 -3.89
CA LEU A 100 -11.87 -4.31 -5.33
C LEU A 100 -13.37 -4.15 -5.64
N LYS A 101 -14.23 -4.85 -4.91
CA LYS A 101 -15.69 -4.73 -5.01
C LYS A 101 -16.16 -3.32 -4.63
N GLU A 102 -15.67 -2.80 -3.51
CA GLU A 102 -16.05 -1.46 -3.04
C GLU A 102 -15.64 -0.38 -4.04
N LEU A 103 -14.40 -0.44 -4.53
CA LEU A 103 -13.88 0.52 -5.49
C LEU A 103 -14.62 0.44 -6.82
N SER A 104 -14.91 -0.77 -7.34
CA SER A 104 -15.56 -0.95 -8.64
C SER A 104 -16.98 -0.42 -8.70
N SER A 105 -17.61 -0.12 -7.56
CA SER A 105 -18.95 0.48 -7.51
C SER A 105 -18.99 1.89 -8.12
N ASN A 106 -17.92 2.68 -7.94
CA ASN A 106 -17.86 4.09 -8.34
C ASN A 106 -16.57 4.47 -9.11
N HIS A 107 -15.67 3.49 -9.33
CA HIS A 107 -14.40 3.71 -10.03
C HIS A 107 -14.19 2.68 -11.14
N THR A 108 -13.49 3.10 -12.17
CA THR A 108 -12.83 2.19 -13.11
C THR A 108 -11.56 1.70 -12.45
N VAL A 109 -11.58 0.47 -11.94
CA VAL A 109 -10.46 -0.15 -11.24
C VAL A 109 -9.50 -0.77 -12.23
N ILE A 110 -8.22 -0.46 -12.09
CA ILE A 110 -7.14 -0.96 -12.93
C ILE A 110 -6.13 -1.65 -12.02
N ILE A 111 -5.95 -2.96 -12.24
CA ILE A 111 -4.93 -3.77 -11.59
C ILE A 111 -4.02 -4.38 -12.64
N PHE A 112 -2.75 -4.53 -12.33
CA PHE A 112 -1.77 -5.08 -13.27
C PHE A 112 -0.62 -5.78 -12.56
N ASP A 113 0.07 -6.64 -13.27
CA ASP A 113 1.28 -7.29 -12.81
C ASP A 113 2.49 -6.40 -13.10
N ASN A 114 3.29 -6.11 -12.07
CA ASN A 114 4.55 -5.39 -12.23
C ASN A 114 5.50 -6.16 -13.17
N ARG A 115 6.56 -5.50 -13.68
CA ARG A 115 7.63 -6.09 -14.50
C ARG A 115 8.10 -7.45 -13.96
N GLY A 116 8.03 -8.50 -14.76
CA GLY A 116 8.46 -9.85 -14.43
C GLY A 116 7.58 -10.62 -13.43
N VAL A 117 6.41 -10.06 -13.08
CA VAL A 117 5.44 -10.68 -12.17
C VAL A 117 4.31 -11.29 -12.99
N GLY A 118 3.80 -12.43 -12.56
CA GLY A 118 2.62 -13.08 -13.14
C GLY A 118 2.71 -13.23 -14.65
N ASN A 119 1.80 -12.58 -15.36
CA ASN A 119 1.71 -12.61 -16.82
C ASN A 119 2.43 -11.44 -17.54
N THR A 120 3.07 -10.53 -16.79
CA THR A 120 3.88 -9.44 -17.35
C THR A 120 5.29 -9.91 -17.67
N THR A 121 5.79 -9.58 -18.86
CA THR A 121 7.15 -9.98 -19.27
C THR A 121 8.22 -9.25 -18.46
N ILE A 122 9.41 -9.86 -18.35
CA ILE A 122 10.53 -9.32 -17.60
C ILE A 122 11.25 -8.17 -18.32
N GLY A 123 11.30 -8.22 -19.68
CA GLY A 123 12.04 -7.27 -20.50
C GLY A 123 13.55 -7.34 -20.32
N ILE A 124 14.24 -6.31 -20.82
CA ILE A 124 15.72 -6.22 -20.78
C ILE A 124 16.23 -5.06 -19.91
N LYS A 125 15.35 -4.12 -19.54
CA LYS A 125 15.73 -2.99 -18.68
C LYS A 125 15.91 -3.44 -17.23
N PRO A 126 16.77 -2.76 -16.45
CA PRO A 126 17.04 -3.12 -15.07
C PRO A 126 15.83 -2.92 -14.18
N PHE A 127 15.75 -3.71 -13.11
CA PHE A 127 14.78 -3.48 -12.03
C PHE A 127 15.24 -2.31 -11.18
N SER A 128 14.42 -1.26 -11.12
CA SER A 128 14.56 -0.14 -10.19
C SER A 128 13.20 0.50 -9.94
N ILE A 129 13.06 1.28 -8.87
CA ILE A 129 11.82 2.02 -8.58
C ILE A 129 11.53 3.01 -9.72
N GLN A 130 12.55 3.68 -10.23
CA GLN A 130 12.44 4.63 -11.35
C GLN A 130 11.97 3.94 -12.65
N GLN A 131 12.50 2.75 -12.95
CA GLN A 131 12.03 1.99 -14.12
C GLN A 131 10.59 1.52 -13.93
N SER A 132 10.21 1.07 -12.73
CA SER A 132 8.84 0.67 -12.43
C SER A 132 7.87 1.85 -12.52
N ALA A 133 8.29 3.05 -12.10
CA ALA A 133 7.52 4.28 -12.28
C ALA A 133 7.34 4.62 -13.77
N THR A 134 8.42 4.51 -14.57
CA THR A 134 8.38 4.70 -16.03
C THR A 134 7.45 3.70 -16.71
N ASP A 135 7.52 2.41 -16.36
CA ASP A 135 6.62 1.38 -16.87
C ASP A 135 5.16 1.70 -16.55
N THR A 136 4.90 2.15 -15.31
CA THR A 136 3.54 2.47 -14.86
C THR A 136 2.97 3.70 -15.58
N VAL A 137 3.77 4.73 -15.78
CA VAL A 137 3.34 5.93 -16.55
C VAL A 137 3.09 5.55 -18.01
N GLY A 138 4.01 4.79 -18.64
CA GLY A 138 3.82 4.27 -20.00
C GLY A 138 2.58 3.38 -20.12
N PHE A 139 2.25 2.61 -19.08
CA PHE A 139 1.03 1.81 -19.03
C PHE A 139 -0.23 2.67 -19.02
N LEU A 140 -0.27 3.73 -18.20
CA LEU A 140 -1.39 4.69 -18.22
C LEU A 140 -1.54 5.36 -19.60
N ASP A 141 -0.42 5.73 -20.24
CA ASP A 141 -0.41 6.34 -21.58
C ASP A 141 -0.93 5.38 -22.65
N ALA A 142 -0.49 4.12 -22.61
CA ALA A 142 -0.95 3.08 -23.52
C ALA A 142 -2.46 2.79 -23.38
N LEU A 143 -3.00 2.92 -22.15
CA LEU A 143 -4.43 2.84 -21.89
C LEU A 143 -5.19 4.14 -22.21
N LYS A 144 -4.50 5.20 -22.63
CA LYS A 144 -5.06 6.56 -22.87
C LYS A 144 -5.67 7.17 -21.60
N ILE A 145 -5.15 6.81 -20.43
CA ILE A 145 -5.58 7.36 -19.15
C ILE A 145 -4.72 8.57 -18.84
N GLN A 146 -5.32 9.74 -18.90
CA GLN A 146 -4.61 11.00 -18.68
C GLN A 146 -4.22 11.16 -17.20
N LYS A 147 -5.10 10.75 -16.28
CA LYS A 147 -4.94 10.94 -14.83
C LYS A 147 -5.75 9.89 -14.06
N ALA A 148 -5.17 9.34 -13.00
CA ALA A 148 -5.81 8.35 -12.13
C ALA A 148 -5.59 8.67 -10.64
N ASP A 149 -6.47 8.18 -9.78
CA ASP A 149 -6.14 7.97 -8.37
C ASP A 149 -5.15 6.79 -8.31
N VAL A 150 -4.12 6.87 -7.46
CA VAL A 150 -3.06 5.86 -7.40
C VAL A 150 -2.95 5.32 -5.98
N LEU A 151 -3.09 3.99 -5.83
CA LEU A 151 -2.85 3.27 -4.59
C LEU A 151 -1.63 2.39 -4.76
N GLY A 152 -0.58 2.65 -3.98
CA GLY A 152 0.64 1.83 -3.93
C GLY A 152 0.78 1.10 -2.60
N PHE A 153 0.95 -0.23 -2.64
CA PHE A 153 1.18 -1.07 -1.48
C PHE A 153 2.65 -1.46 -1.35
N SER A 154 3.26 -1.27 -0.16
CA SER A 154 4.63 -1.70 0.13
C SER A 154 5.63 -1.13 -0.89
N MET A 155 6.43 -1.94 -1.57
CA MET A 155 7.31 -1.54 -2.69
C MET A 155 6.61 -0.58 -3.66
N ALA A 156 5.35 -0.84 -3.97
CA ALA A 156 4.61 0.01 -4.91
C ALA A 156 4.25 1.38 -4.32
N SER A 157 4.31 1.58 -3.02
CA SER A 157 4.22 2.91 -2.42
C SER A 157 5.43 3.78 -2.80
N PHE A 158 6.60 3.17 -3.01
CA PHE A 158 7.81 3.85 -3.50
C PHE A 158 7.62 4.28 -4.96
N ILE A 159 7.08 3.36 -5.79
CA ILE A 159 6.73 3.64 -7.19
C ILE A 159 5.71 4.79 -7.27
N ALA A 160 4.67 4.75 -6.44
CA ALA A 160 3.64 5.78 -6.42
C ALA A 160 4.17 7.17 -6.00
N GLN A 161 5.12 7.22 -5.05
CA GLN A 161 5.83 8.45 -4.69
C GLN A 161 6.63 9.02 -5.86
N GLU A 162 7.42 8.17 -6.55
CA GLU A 162 8.19 8.57 -7.74
C GLU A 162 7.29 9.08 -8.86
N ILE A 163 6.20 8.37 -9.18
CA ILE A 163 5.23 8.83 -10.19
C ILE A 163 4.67 10.20 -9.81
N THR A 164 4.31 10.39 -8.54
CA THR A 164 3.69 11.65 -8.09
C THR A 164 4.67 12.82 -8.13
N LEU A 165 5.95 12.57 -7.86
CA LEU A 165 6.99 13.60 -7.90
C LEU A 165 7.41 13.95 -9.33
N LEU A 166 7.56 12.94 -10.22
CA LEU A 166 8.07 13.14 -11.57
C LEU A 166 6.95 13.42 -12.60
N HIS A 167 5.76 12.88 -12.37
CA HIS A 167 4.60 12.97 -13.26
C HIS A 167 3.32 13.36 -12.49
N PRO A 168 3.31 14.52 -11.80
CA PRO A 168 2.17 14.94 -10.99
C PRO A 168 0.88 15.11 -11.80
N GLU A 169 0.98 15.33 -13.10
CA GLU A 169 -0.17 15.39 -14.01
C GLU A 169 -0.90 14.04 -14.13
N LYS A 170 -0.22 12.94 -13.91
CA LYS A 170 -0.79 11.58 -13.98
C LYS A 170 -1.55 11.17 -12.72
N VAL A 171 -1.32 11.86 -11.59
CA VAL A 171 -1.88 11.48 -10.29
C VAL A 171 -2.96 12.47 -9.86
N ASN A 172 -4.17 11.98 -9.60
CA ASN A 172 -5.27 12.78 -9.04
C ASN A 172 -5.21 12.80 -7.51
N ARG A 173 -5.24 11.63 -6.87
CA ARG A 173 -5.04 11.40 -5.43
C ARG A 173 -4.00 10.31 -5.23
N LEU A 174 -3.27 10.39 -4.14
CA LEU A 174 -2.23 9.43 -3.78
C LEU A 174 -2.63 8.66 -2.52
N ILE A 175 -2.57 7.33 -2.56
CA ILE A 175 -2.78 6.46 -1.41
C ILE A 175 -1.52 5.62 -1.22
N LEU A 176 -0.86 5.79 -0.09
CA LEU A 176 0.35 5.10 0.30
C LEU A 176 0.04 4.13 1.44
N TYR A 177 0.17 2.85 1.20
CA TYR A 177 -0.07 1.81 2.17
C TYR A 177 1.21 1.02 2.48
N GLY A 178 1.60 0.97 3.78
CA GLY A 178 2.84 0.35 4.21
C GLY A 178 4.06 1.03 3.56
N ALA A 179 4.22 2.34 3.74
CA ALA A 179 5.12 3.19 3.00
C ALA A 179 6.28 3.74 3.83
N THR A 180 7.41 3.96 3.14
CA THR A 180 8.53 4.79 3.61
C THR A 180 9.03 5.68 2.47
N CYS A 181 9.67 6.79 2.80
CA CYS A 181 10.31 7.66 1.81
C CYS A 181 11.75 7.23 1.45
N GLY A 182 12.25 6.13 2.02
CA GLY A 182 13.53 5.54 1.72
C GLY A 182 14.76 6.35 2.16
N GLY A 183 15.94 5.82 1.83
CA GLY A 183 17.22 6.50 2.05
C GLY A 183 17.48 6.86 3.52
N GLU A 184 18.20 7.96 3.73
CA GLU A 184 18.60 8.47 5.07
C GLU A 184 17.38 8.72 5.99
N GLY A 185 16.22 9.06 5.42
CA GLY A 185 14.98 9.29 6.19
C GLY A 185 14.24 8.02 6.59
N ASN A 186 14.70 6.83 6.19
CA ASN A 186 14.04 5.58 6.49
C ASN A 186 14.30 5.11 7.92
N ILE A 187 13.23 4.69 8.62
CA ILE A 187 13.36 3.89 9.84
C ILE A 187 13.50 2.43 9.41
N PRO A 188 14.66 1.80 9.65
CA PRO A 188 14.96 0.48 9.11
C PRO A 188 14.12 -0.60 9.78
N GLN A 189 13.95 -1.71 9.06
CA GLN A 189 13.42 -2.96 9.59
C GLN A 189 14.36 -3.52 10.68
N ALA A 190 13.80 -4.27 11.61
CA ALA A 190 14.61 -5.02 12.55
C ALA A 190 15.46 -6.09 11.82
N PRO A 191 16.72 -6.36 12.24
CA PRO A 191 17.62 -7.29 11.55
C PRO A 191 17.04 -8.68 11.31
N GLN A 192 16.22 -9.18 12.24
CA GLN A 192 15.54 -10.47 12.08
C GLN A 192 14.52 -10.46 10.93
N VAL A 193 13.83 -9.35 10.68
CA VAL A 193 12.88 -9.21 9.56
C VAL A 193 13.64 -9.24 8.24
N VAL A 194 14.71 -8.45 8.13
CA VAL A 194 15.60 -8.44 6.94
C VAL A 194 16.12 -9.84 6.66
N LYS A 195 16.55 -10.57 7.73
CA LYS A 195 17.02 -11.95 7.58
C LYS A 195 15.93 -12.88 7.02
N ILE A 196 14.70 -12.82 7.56
CA ILE A 196 13.57 -13.65 7.07
C ILE A 196 13.31 -13.37 5.59
N LEU A 197 13.23 -12.09 5.20
CA LEU A 197 13.01 -11.69 3.81
C LEU A 197 14.15 -12.15 2.89
N SER A 198 15.42 -11.99 3.33
CA SER A 198 16.58 -12.46 2.58
C SER A 198 16.59 -14.00 2.44
N ASP A 199 16.26 -14.72 3.50
CA ASP A 199 16.19 -16.19 3.47
C ASP A 199 15.06 -16.66 2.52
N LEU A 200 13.92 -15.97 2.50
CA LEU A 200 12.81 -16.25 1.59
C LEU A 200 13.23 -16.12 0.12
N VAL A 201 13.81 -14.98 -0.28
CA VAL A 201 14.18 -14.74 -1.68
C VAL A 201 15.35 -15.59 -2.16
N ASN A 202 16.15 -16.14 -1.25
CA ASN A 202 17.24 -17.06 -1.54
C ASN A 202 16.85 -18.55 -1.35
N ASN A 203 15.56 -18.86 -1.20
CA ASN A 203 15.02 -20.19 -0.97
C ASN A 203 15.64 -20.92 0.25
N ARG A 204 16.07 -20.17 1.27
CA ARG A 204 16.67 -20.71 2.52
C ARG A 204 15.64 -20.96 3.61
N THR A 205 14.41 -20.47 3.44
CA THR A 205 13.28 -20.77 4.30
C THR A 205 12.03 -21.05 3.46
N GLN A 206 11.26 -22.04 3.92
CA GLN A 206 9.91 -22.36 3.43
C GLN A 206 8.95 -22.42 4.62
N ASP A 207 9.39 -21.92 5.79
CA ASP A 207 8.62 -21.91 7.02
C ASP A 207 7.47 -20.89 6.92
N PRO A 208 6.21 -21.34 6.81
CA PRO A 208 5.07 -20.45 6.62
C PRO A 208 4.88 -19.49 7.79
N GLU A 209 5.16 -19.92 9.03
CA GLU A 209 5.00 -19.05 10.20
C GLU A 209 5.96 -17.88 10.16
N LYS A 210 7.21 -18.10 9.77
CA LYS A 210 8.19 -17.03 9.61
C LYS A 210 7.78 -16.04 8.53
N ILE A 211 7.31 -16.55 7.38
CA ILE A 211 6.86 -15.71 6.27
C ILE A 211 5.64 -14.88 6.71
N LEU A 212 4.67 -15.53 7.34
CA LEU A 212 3.47 -14.85 7.83
C LEU A 212 3.78 -13.84 8.93
N SER A 213 4.80 -14.07 9.78
CA SER A 213 5.17 -13.15 10.87
C SER A 213 5.72 -11.81 10.39
N VAL A 214 6.19 -11.72 9.15
CA VAL A 214 6.58 -10.44 8.52
C VAL A 214 5.35 -9.68 8.00
N THR A 215 4.31 -10.40 7.63
CA THR A 215 3.10 -9.83 7.04
C THR A 215 2.05 -9.51 8.11
N PHE A 216 1.93 -10.36 9.12
CA PHE A 216 0.90 -10.27 10.16
C PHE A 216 1.48 -10.37 11.57
N PRO A 217 0.90 -9.69 12.56
CA PRO A 217 1.25 -9.91 13.96
C PRO A 217 1.07 -11.38 14.36
N LEU A 218 2.02 -11.92 15.13
CA LEU A 218 2.07 -13.33 15.48
C LEU A 218 0.79 -13.81 16.19
N GLU A 219 0.23 -13.00 17.09
CA GLU A 219 -1.02 -13.32 17.80
C GLU A 219 -2.21 -13.40 16.86
N TRP A 220 -2.23 -12.54 15.82
CA TRP A 220 -3.24 -12.62 14.78
C TRP A 220 -3.11 -13.89 13.95
N VAL A 221 -1.89 -14.29 13.57
CA VAL A 221 -1.62 -15.54 12.84
C VAL A 221 -2.14 -16.74 13.63
N LYS A 222 -1.82 -16.83 14.93
CA LYS A 222 -2.26 -17.92 15.82
C LYS A 222 -3.78 -17.99 15.96
N SER A 223 -4.46 -16.84 16.04
CA SER A 223 -5.91 -16.78 16.20
C SER A 223 -6.69 -16.98 14.89
N HIS A 224 -6.01 -16.94 13.73
CA HIS A 224 -6.61 -17.07 12.40
C HIS A 224 -5.89 -18.13 11.54
N PRO A 225 -5.80 -19.39 11.99
CA PRO A 225 -4.96 -20.43 11.35
C PRO A 225 -5.40 -20.77 9.91
N ASN A 226 -6.65 -20.48 9.55
CA ASN A 226 -7.21 -20.76 8.23
C ASN A 226 -7.22 -19.53 7.30
N ARG A 227 -6.63 -18.41 7.71
CA ARG A 227 -6.60 -17.21 6.90
C ARG A 227 -5.28 -17.14 6.14
N THR A 228 -5.38 -17.10 4.82
CA THR A 228 -4.25 -17.02 3.91
C THR A 228 -4.35 -15.75 3.06
N ILE A 229 -3.22 -15.25 2.60
CA ILE A 229 -3.19 -14.31 1.48
C ILE A 229 -3.82 -15.02 0.28
N PRO A 230 -4.67 -14.37 -0.52
CA PRO A 230 -5.28 -15.01 -1.70
C PRO A 230 -4.22 -15.71 -2.54
N GLU A 231 -4.39 -17.02 -2.74
CA GLU A 231 -3.52 -17.79 -3.61
C GLU A 231 -3.72 -17.34 -5.06
N SER A 232 -2.65 -17.00 -5.72
CA SER A 232 -2.67 -16.81 -7.16
C SER A 232 -2.24 -18.10 -7.87
N LYS A 233 -2.90 -18.42 -8.98
CA LYS A 233 -2.43 -19.46 -9.90
C LYS A 233 -1.17 -19.04 -10.64
N GLU A 234 -0.81 -17.79 -10.57
CA GLU A 234 0.29 -17.19 -11.29
C GLU A 234 1.53 -17.15 -10.41
N ILE A 235 2.66 -17.49 -11.01
CA ILE A 235 3.92 -17.68 -10.28
C ILE A 235 4.77 -16.43 -10.42
N VAL A 236 5.32 -15.96 -9.29
CA VAL A 236 6.44 -15.02 -9.28
C VAL A 236 7.73 -15.83 -9.18
N THR A 237 8.62 -15.71 -10.18
CA THR A 237 9.86 -16.48 -10.21
C THR A 237 10.82 -16.05 -9.10
N SER A 238 11.66 -16.96 -8.60
CA SER A 238 12.70 -16.64 -7.61
C SER A 238 13.64 -15.53 -8.12
N ASN A 239 13.91 -15.49 -9.42
CA ASN A 239 14.71 -14.41 -10.00
C ASN A 239 14.00 -13.04 -9.87
N THR A 240 12.71 -12.96 -10.20
CA THR A 240 11.93 -11.73 -10.04
C THR A 240 11.87 -11.29 -8.59
N LEU A 241 11.60 -12.21 -7.65
CA LEU A 241 11.60 -11.91 -6.21
C LEU A 241 12.94 -11.34 -5.75
N LYS A 242 14.05 -11.94 -6.20
CA LYS A 242 15.40 -11.45 -5.89
C LYS A 242 15.66 -10.05 -6.46
N GLN A 243 15.24 -9.79 -7.69
CA GLN A 243 15.36 -8.46 -8.30
C GLN A 243 14.53 -7.42 -7.54
N GLN A 244 13.30 -7.76 -7.16
CA GLN A 244 12.46 -6.87 -6.35
C GLN A 244 13.01 -6.65 -4.93
N PHE A 245 13.59 -7.67 -4.32
CA PHE A 245 14.29 -7.52 -3.04
C PHE A 245 15.46 -6.54 -3.17
N ASN A 246 16.31 -6.73 -4.17
CA ASN A 246 17.46 -5.85 -4.40
C ASN A 246 17.06 -4.39 -4.65
N LEU A 247 15.97 -4.17 -5.38
CA LEU A 247 15.51 -2.80 -5.62
C LEU A 247 14.91 -2.15 -4.36
N ASN A 248 14.29 -2.95 -3.47
CA ASN A 248 13.85 -2.46 -2.17
C ASN A 248 15.05 -2.10 -1.29
N GLU A 249 16.06 -2.96 -1.21
CA GLU A 249 17.28 -2.68 -0.46
C GLU A 249 17.97 -1.41 -0.99
N ALA A 250 18.02 -1.22 -2.31
CA ALA A 250 18.56 0.00 -2.91
C ALA A 250 17.74 1.24 -2.52
N TRP A 251 16.40 1.14 -2.46
CA TRP A 251 15.54 2.23 -2.03
C TRP A 251 15.71 2.55 -0.55
N LEU A 252 15.91 1.53 0.29
CA LEU A 252 16.04 1.67 1.74
C LEU A 252 17.47 2.03 2.17
N ALA A 253 18.45 1.96 1.26
CA ALA A 253 19.85 2.13 1.57
C ALA A 253 20.16 3.53 2.15
N PRO A 254 20.89 3.62 3.29
CA PRO A 254 21.13 4.89 3.95
C PRO A 254 22.08 5.83 3.20
N ASN A 255 22.82 5.31 2.23
CA ASN A 255 23.71 6.09 1.36
C ASN A 255 22.99 6.75 0.18
N TRP A 256 21.69 6.61 0.08
CA TRP A 256 20.83 7.29 -0.87
C TRP A 256 19.98 8.34 -0.14
N SER A 257 19.78 9.51 -0.77
CA SER A 257 19.02 10.61 -0.15
C SER A 257 17.54 10.32 0.04
N GLY A 258 17.02 9.29 -0.62
CA GLY A 258 15.57 9.00 -0.64
C GLY A 258 14.77 10.10 -1.33
N VAL A 259 13.46 10.03 -1.18
CA VAL A 259 12.54 11.08 -1.63
C VAL A 259 12.01 11.93 -0.48
N CYS A 260 12.42 11.66 0.75
CA CYS A 260 11.95 12.34 1.96
C CYS A 260 12.07 13.86 1.87
N SER A 261 13.16 14.38 1.31
CA SER A 261 13.39 15.83 1.12
C SER A 261 12.51 16.44 0.04
N GLN A 262 11.89 15.61 -0.81
CA GLN A 262 11.07 16.04 -1.93
C GLN A 262 9.56 15.92 -1.65
N LEU A 263 9.15 15.22 -0.60
CA LEU A 263 7.74 14.96 -0.29
C LEU A 263 6.92 16.24 -0.12
N SER A 264 7.51 17.34 0.32
CA SER A 264 6.85 18.65 0.40
C SER A 264 6.41 19.22 -0.96
N LYS A 265 6.95 18.69 -2.07
CA LYS A 265 6.52 19.05 -3.43
C LYS A 265 5.24 18.34 -3.86
N ILE A 266 4.83 17.28 -3.15
CA ILE A 266 3.58 16.56 -3.43
C ILE A 266 2.41 17.45 -3.00
N SER A 267 1.68 17.96 -4.00
CA SER A 267 0.49 18.81 -3.82
C SER A 267 -0.82 18.04 -4.00
N LYS A 268 -0.74 16.72 -4.19
CA LYS A 268 -1.93 15.88 -4.39
C LYS A 268 -2.56 15.53 -3.04
N PRO A 269 -3.90 15.48 -2.95
CA PRO A 269 -4.53 14.89 -1.78
C PRO A 269 -3.92 13.52 -1.52
N THR A 270 -3.39 13.30 -0.31
CA THR A 270 -2.63 12.10 0.02
C THR A 270 -3.20 11.43 1.27
N LEU A 271 -3.40 10.12 1.20
CA LEU A 271 -3.72 9.25 2.32
C LEU A 271 -2.56 8.30 2.57
N VAL A 272 -2.11 8.23 3.81
CA VAL A 272 -1.12 7.24 4.27
C VAL A 272 -1.80 6.28 5.22
N ILE A 273 -1.69 4.97 4.96
CA ILE A 273 -2.31 3.91 5.77
C ILE A 273 -1.20 2.98 6.27
N THR A 274 -1.24 2.64 7.56
CA THR A 274 -0.32 1.66 8.15
C THR A 274 -0.98 0.92 9.31
N GLY A 275 -0.48 -0.28 9.60
CA GLY A 275 -0.79 -0.99 10.83
C GLY A 275 0.20 -0.60 11.93
N THR A 276 -0.25 -0.53 13.19
CA THR A 276 0.64 -0.17 14.32
C THR A 276 1.71 -1.23 14.62
N GLU A 277 1.51 -2.46 14.11
CA GLU A 277 2.41 -3.60 14.26
C GLU A 277 3.06 -4.03 12.93
N ASP A 278 3.15 -3.10 11.97
CA ASP A 278 3.86 -3.34 10.71
C ASP A 278 5.36 -3.40 10.98
N VAL A 279 5.93 -4.61 10.84
CA VAL A 279 7.36 -4.88 11.00
C VAL A 279 8.10 -4.89 9.67
N ALA A 280 7.38 -5.09 8.55
CA ALA A 280 7.95 -5.08 7.21
C ALA A 280 8.29 -3.66 6.76
N VAL A 281 7.41 -2.69 7.06
CA VAL A 281 7.68 -1.27 6.93
C VAL A 281 7.25 -0.59 8.22
N PRO A 282 8.19 -0.34 9.17
CA PRO A 282 7.85 0.16 10.49
C PRO A 282 6.91 1.37 10.44
N ALA A 283 5.82 1.30 11.20
CA ALA A 283 4.72 2.27 11.18
C ALA A 283 5.17 3.73 11.36
N ALA A 284 6.29 3.95 12.05
CA ALA A 284 6.87 5.28 12.24
C ALA A 284 7.32 5.94 10.92
N ASN A 285 7.61 5.16 9.86
CA ASN A 285 7.88 5.72 8.53
C ASN A 285 6.68 6.49 7.97
N SER A 286 5.47 6.04 8.27
CA SER A 286 4.24 6.73 7.84
C SER A 286 4.08 8.10 8.51
N LEU A 287 4.54 8.27 9.77
CA LEU A 287 4.58 9.57 10.45
C LEU A 287 5.52 10.54 9.73
N ILE A 288 6.71 10.05 9.34
CA ILE A 288 7.69 10.85 8.59
C ILE A 288 7.09 11.35 7.27
N ILE A 289 6.35 10.51 6.56
CA ILE A 289 5.72 10.88 5.28
C ILE A 289 4.67 11.97 5.50
N VAL A 290 3.76 11.81 6.46
CA VAL A 290 2.67 12.78 6.65
C VAL A 290 3.15 14.11 7.21
N GLU A 291 4.24 14.14 7.97
CA GLU A 291 4.88 15.38 8.41
C GLU A 291 5.43 16.20 7.23
N LYS A 292 5.76 15.53 6.12
CA LYS A 292 6.41 16.15 4.96
C LYS A 292 5.43 16.47 3.82
N ILE A 293 4.33 15.73 3.66
CA ILE A 293 3.32 15.98 2.62
C ILE A 293 2.23 16.90 3.18
N PRO A 294 2.12 18.14 2.72
CA PRO A 294 1.13 19.09 3.24
C PRO A 294 -0.30 18.59 3.08
N GLY A 295 -1.10 18.65 4.15
CA GLY A 295 -2.53 18.28 4.12
C GLY A 295 -2.80 16.77 3.93
N SER A 296 -1.80 15.93 4.06
CA SER A 296 -1.97 14.48 4.00
C SER A 296 -2.75 13.94 5.20
N TRP A 297 -3.44 12.83 4.99
CA TRP A 297 -4.14 12.09 6.03
C TRP A 297 -3.29 10.92 6.50
N LEU A 298 -3.32 10.64 7.80
CA LEU A 298 -2.75 9.40 8.36
C LEU A 298 -3.86 8.55 8.97
N VAL A 299 -3.90 7.28 8.60
CA VAL A 299 -4.71 6.27 9.27
C VAL A 299 -3.79 5.17 9.79
N GLN A 300 -3.81 4.96 11.10
CA GLN A 300 -3.14 3.86 11.76
C GLN A 300 -4.18 2.89 12.34
N ILE A 301 -4.10 1.61 11.95
CA ILE A 301 -5.00 0.57 12.47
C ILE A 301 -4.26 -0.19 13.56
N LYS A 302 -4.80 -0.10 14.79
CA LYS A 302 -4.24 -0.78 15.97
C LYS A 302 -4.24 -2.30 15.76
N GLY A 303 -3.11 -2.95 16.03
CA GLY A 303 -2.94 -4.39 15.86
C GLY A 303 -2.83 -4.83 14.39
N GLY A 304 -2.79 -3.88 13.46
CA GLY A 304 -2.55 -4.17 12.05
C GLY A 304 -1.07 -4.40 11.77
N GLY A 305 -0.74 -5.43 10.99
CA GLY A 305 0.58 -5.66 10.42
C GLY A 305 0.69 -5.11 9.02
N HIS A 306 1.71 -5.56 8.28
CA HIS A 306 1.92 -5.17 6.88
C HIS A 306 0.76 -5.58 5.97
N GLY A 307 0.15 -6.75 6.23
CA GLY A 307 -1.01 -7.28 5.52
C GLY A 307 -2.36 -6.80 6.05
N LEU A 308 -2.45 -5.60 6.60
CA LEU A 308 -3.65 -5.13 7.29
C LEU A 308 -4.91 -5.12 6.41
N MET A 309 -4.81 -5.02 5.08
CA MET A 309 -5.97 -5.12 4.20
C MET A 309 -6.62 -6.51 4.23
N TYR A 310 -5.86 -7.56 4.55
CA TYR A 310 -6.38 -8.91 4.74
C TYR A 310 -6.84 -9.17 6.18
N GLN A 311 -6.28 -8.44 7.16
CA GLN A 311 -6.70 -8.53 8.55
C GLN A 311 -8.04 -7.82 8.79
N TYR A 312 -8.19 -6.65 8.16
CA TYR A 312 -9.31 -5.73 8.37
C TYR A 312 -9.90 -5.26 7.04
N PRO A 313 -10.38 -6.19 6.18
CA PRO A 313 -10.75 -5.89 4.79
C PRO A 313 -11.83 -4.82 4.66
N GLU A 314 -12.88 -4.86 5.51
CA GLU A 314 -13.95 -3.86 5.47
C GLU A 314 -13.49 -2.48 5.91
N GLN A 315 -12.72 -2.42 7.01
CA GLN A 315 -12.23 -1.15 7.54
C GLN A 315 -11.27 -0.51 6.53
N PHE A 316 -10.38 -1.30 5.95
CA PHE A 316 -9.46 -0.83 4.92
C PHE A 316 -10.21 -0.26 3.71
N SER A 317 -11.20 -1.01 3.20
CA SER A 317 -12.01 -0.61 2.05
C SER A 317 -12.79 0.68 2.34
N LYS A 318 -13.41 0.79 3.51
CA LYS A 318 -14.15 1.99 3.95
C LYS A 318 -13.25 3.22 4.08
N ILE A 319 -12.02 3.05 4.60
CA ILE A 319 -11.02 4.13 4.72
C ILE A 319 -10.64 4.65 3.33
N VAL A 320 -10.28 3.75 2.43
CA VAL A 320 -9.92 4.12 1.06
C VAL A 320 -11.07 4.82 0.35
N LYS A 321 -12.28 4.27 0.45
CA LYS A 321 -13.48 4.89 -0.13
C LYS A 321 -13.74 6.28 0.43
N ALA A 322 -13.76 6.44 1.76
CA ALA A 322 -14.01 7.72 2.40
C ALA A 322 -13.02 8.81 1.94
N PHE A 323 -11.75 8.44 1.76
CA PHE A 323 -10.76 9.36 1.22
C PHE A 323 -11.04 9.72 -0.25
N LEU A 324 -11.40 8.75 -1.08
CA LEU A 324 -11.70 8.98 -2.50
C LEU A 324 -12.97 9.81 -2.74
N GLU A 325 -13.89 9.82 -1.78
CA GLU A 325 -15.13 10.61 -1.81
C GLU A 325 -14.93 12.05 -1.31
N THR A 326 -13.78 12.40 -0.73
CA THR A 326 -13.47 13.80 -0.41
C THR A 326 -13.21 14.57 -1.69
N ALA A 327 -13.86 15.72 -1.82
CA ALA A 327 -13.86 16.57 -3.03
C ALA A 327 -12.46 17.04 -3.43
#